data_5e5eb3624a9a4f852792100955ef8d12
#
_entry.id   5e5eb3624a9a4f852792100955ef8d12
#
_cell.length_a   1.000
_cell.length_b   1.000
_cell.length_c   1.000
_cell.angle_alpha   90.00
_cell.angle_beta   90.00
_cell.angle_gamma   90.00
#
_symmetry.space_group_name_H-M   'P 1'
#
loop_
_entity.id
_entity.type
_entity.pdbx_description
1 polymer ?
#
loop_
_entity_poly.entity_id
_entity_poly.type
_entity_poly.pdbx_seq_one_letter_code
_entity_poly.pdbx_strand_id
1 'polypeptide(L)'
;MRTYNLSMNELRQKRKELGITQIQAANACGVSRRTYQTYEETNNFNETFNELVRKLDEMGILDGSNYISNVKYIKYVCNQLFKEKYPEVKCAYLFGSYARGQATGKSDIDILVVCPPLGMRFYAIAAELEEQLHKQIDLHTHRQLLENDKLLEEILKEGIKIYG
;
A
#
# COMPACT_ATOMS: atom_id res chain seq x y z
N MET A 1 -9.87 31.03 -19.66
CA MET A 1 -10.67 29.85 -19.23
C MET A 1 -9.71 28.85 -18.60
N ARG A 2 -9.70 28.73 -17.25
CA ARG A 2 -8.88 27.73 -16.56
C ARG A 2 -9.66 26.42 -16.62
N THR A 3 -9.18 25.46 -17.39
CA THR A 3 -9.60 24.08 -17.33
C THR A 3 -9.17 23.52 -15.96
N TYR A 4 -10.11 23.42 -15.04
CA TYR A 4 -9.93 22.64 -13.84
C TYR A 4 -9.85 21.18 -14.27
N ASN A 5 -8.65 20.65 -14.29
CA ASN A 5 -8.42 19.22 -14.27
C ASN A 5 -8.99 18.74 -12.93
N LEU A 6 -10.22 18.24 -12.94
CA LEU A 6 -10.84 17.55 -11.82
C LEU A 6 -10.00 16.30 -11.57
N SER A 7 -9.01 16.42 -10.69
CA SER A 7 -8.32 15.25 -10.16
C SER A 7 -9.41 14.33 -9.63
N MET A 8 -9.46 13.13 -10.20
CA MET A 8 -10.48 12.14 -9.86
C MET A 8 -10.42 11.94 -8.34
N ASN A 9 -11.55 12.14 -7.66
CA ASN A 9 -11.68 12.01 -6.21
C ASN A 9 -11.15 10.62 -5.79
N GLU A 10 -10.34 10.57 -4.74
CA GLU A 10 -9.67 9.35 -4.24
C GLU A 10 -10.65 8.20 -4.01
N LEU A 11 -11.84 8.52 -3.48
CA LEU A 11 -12.89 7.54 -3.22
C LEU A 11 -13.39 6.88 -4.52
N ARG A 12 -13.58 7.68 -5.57
CA ARG A 12 -13.95 7.20 -6.91
C ARG A 12 -12.85 6.36 -7.54
N GLN A 13 -11.61 6.77 -7.36
CA GLN A 13 -10.46 6.04 -7.88
C GLN A 13 -10.36 4.66 -7.25
N LYS A 14 -10.41 4.57 -5.91
CA LYS A 14 -10.36 3.30 -5.18
C LYS A 14 -11.50 2.36 -5.56
N ARG A 15 -12.73 2.88 -5.64
CA ARG A 15 -13.87 2.07 -6.06
C ARG A 15 -13.69 1.48 -7.48
N LYS A 16 -13.12 2.26 -8.41
CA LYS A 16 -12.83 1.79 -9.77
C LYS A 16 -11.71 0.75 -9.78
N GLU A 17 -10.68 0.93 -8.98
CA GLU A 17 -9.58 -0.03 -8.80
C GLU A 17 -10.11 -1.38 -8.26
N LEU A 18 -11.10 -1.33 -7.36
CA LEU A 18 -11.80 -2.51 -6.84
C LEU A 18 -12.80 -3.12 -7.84
N GLY A 19 -13.09 -2.45 -8.95
CA GLY A 19 -14.07 -2.94 -9.94
C GLY A 19 -15.52 -3.01 -9.45
N ILE A 20 -15.85 -2.29 -8.37
CA ILE A 20 -17.19 -2.33 -7.74
C ILE A 20 -18.06 -1.14 -8.11
N THR A 21 -19.38 -1.33 -8.03
CA THR A 21 -20.37 -0.27 -8.24
C THR A 21 -20.47 0.65 -7.03
N GLN A 22 -21.05 1.86 -7.21
CA GLN A 22 -21.34 2.78 -6.10
C GLN A 22 -22.24 2.15 -5.03
N ILE A 23 -23.17 1.27 -5.43
CA ILE A 23 -24.08 0.56 -4.49
C ILE A 23 -23.27 -0.42 -3.63
N GLN A 24 -22.39 -1.20 -4.25
CA GLN A 24 -21.53 -2.15 -3.54
C GLN A 24 -20.58 -1.43 -2.58
N ALA A 25 -19.96 -0.34 -3.03
CA ALA A 25 -19.11 0.47 -2.18
C ALA A 25 -19.87 1.10 -1.00
N ALA A 26 -21.07 1.65 -1.24
CA ALA A 26 -21.91 2.21 -0.20
C ALA A 26 -22.30 1.16 0.86
N ASN A 27 -22.69 -0.03 0.41
CA ASN A 27 -23.03 -1.14 1.30
C ASN A 27 -21.83 -1.59 2.15
N ALA A 28 -20.67 -1.73 1.53
CA ALA A 28 -19.41 -2.08 2.22
C ALA A 28 -19.02 -1.03 3.27
N CYS A 29 -19.24 0.24 2.96
CA CYS A 29 -18.99 1.34 3.87
C CYS A 29 -20.07 1.55 4.93
N GLY A 30 -21.21 0.86 4.85
CA GLY A 30 -22.34 1.01 5.77
C GLY A 30 -23.07 2.35 5.66
N VAL A 31 -23.08 2.96 4.46
CA VAL A 31 -23.74 4.24 4.18
C VAL A 31 -24.76 4.10 3.04
N SER A 32 -25.66 5.09 2.90
CA SER A 32 -26.59 5.11 1.76
C SER A 32 -25.82 5.39 0.44
N ARG A 33 -26.33 4.87 -0.68
CA ARG A 33 -25.80 5.18 -2.01
C ARG A 33 -25.69 6.70 -2.24
N ARG A 34 -26.69 7.46 -1.82
CA ARG A 34 -26.73 8.92 -1.98
C ARG A 34 -25.59 9.58 -1.19
N THR A 35 -25.36 9.15 0.04
CA THR A 35 -24.27 9.63 0.87
C THR A 35 -22.92 9.33 0.21
N TYR A 36 -22.71 8.07 -0.23
CA TYR A 36 -21.49 7.67 -0.90
C TYR A 36 -21.23 8.49 -2.18
N GLN A 37 -22.26 8.64 -3.02
CA GLN A 37 -22.19 9.43 -4.24
C GLN A 37 -21.83 10.89 -3.97
N THR A 38 -22.41 11.51 -2.94
CA THR A 38 -22.07 12.87 -2.53
C THR A 38 -20.59 13.00 -2.22
N TYR A 39 -20.00 12.07 -1.46
CA TYR A 39 -18.57 12.09 -1.17
C TYR A 39 -17.68 11.81 -2.39
N GLU A 40 -18.14 11.00 -3.35
CA GLU A 40 -17.42 10.80 -4.63
C GLU A 40 -17.43 12.04 -5.54
N GLU A 41 -18.44 12.88 -5.46
CA GLU A 41 -18.64 14.04 -6.33
C GLU A 41 -18.12 15.33 -5.70
N THR A 42 -18.00 15.38 -4.39
CA THR A 42 -17.53 16.55 -3.66
C THR A 42 -16.11 16.35 -3.13
N ASN A 43 -15.33 17.43 -3.11
CA ASN A 43 -14.00 17.42 -2.48
C ASN A 43 -14.09 17.72 -0.96
N ASN A 44 -15.08 17.15 -0.28
CA ASN A 44 -15.26 17.34 1.15
C ASN A 44 -14.44 16.30 1.92
N PHE A 45 -13.19 16.61 2.19
CA PHE A 45 -12.22 15.76 2.88
C PHE A 45 -12.38 15.90 4.42
N ASN A 46 -13.48 15.40 4.96
CA ASN A 46 -13.73 15.34 6.40
C ASN A 46 -13.41 13.93 6.95
N GLU A 47 -13.60 13.77 8.26
CA GLU A 47 -13.36 12.49 8.94
C GLU A 47 -14.18 11.33 8.33
N THR A 48 -15.43 11.59 7.96
CA THR A 48 -16.28 10.60 7.29
C THR A 48 -15.70 10.18 5.94
N PHE A 49 -15.18 11.12 5.15
CA PHE A 49 -14.51 10.80 3.88
C PHE A 49 -13.32 9.85 4.12
N ASN A 50 -12.47 10.18 5.09
CA ASN A 50 -11.31 9.35 5.44
C ASN A 50 -11.72 7.94 5.91
N GLU A 51 -12.82 7.85 6.66
CA GLU A 51 -13.37 6.55 7.07
C GLU A 51 -13.90 5.73 5.90
N LEU A 52 -14.58 6.35 4.92
CA LEU A 52 -15.03 5.67 3.70
C LEU A 52 -13.84 5.15 2.89
N VAL A 53 -12.79 5.97 2.74
CA VAL A 53 -11.56 5.57 2.05
C VAL A 53 -10.92 4.37 2.76
N ARG A 54 -10.79 4.41 4.08
CA ARG A 54 -10.23 3.31 4.87
C ARG A 54 -11.03 2.01 4.72
N LYS A 55 -12.37 2.09 4.76
CA LYS A 55 -13.23 0.91 4.58
C LYS A 55 -13.11 0.29 3.19
N LEU A 56 -12.94 1.10 2.14
CA LEU A 56 -12.67 0.58 0.80
C LEU A 56 -11.28 -0.07 0.70
N ASP A 57 -10.29 0.47 1.39
CA ASP A 57 -8.96 -0.15 1.47
C ASP A 57 -9.04 -1.52 2.16
N GLU A 58 -9.73 -1.60 3.29
CA GLU A 58 -9.97 -2.87 4.00
C GLU A 58 -10.73 -3.89 3.13
N MET A 59 -11.71 -3.44 2.35
CA MET A 59 -12.45 -4.29 1.43
C MET A 59 -11.56 -4.84 0.31
N GLY A 60 -10.68 -4.02 -0.24
CA GLY A 60 -9.69 -4.44 -1.23
C GLY A 60 -8.74 -5.51 -0.70
N ILE A 61 -8.45 -5.46 0.60
CA ILE A 61 -7.64 -6.45 1.31
C ILE A 61 -8.38 -7.80 1.43
N LEU A 62 -9.69 -7.81 1.65
CA LEU A 62 -10.49 -9.01 1.89
C LEU A 62 -10.77 -9.85 0.64
N ASP A 63 -10.76 -9.26 -0.56
CA ASP A 63 -11.06 -9.97 -1.81
C ASP A 63 -9.85 -10.68 -2.45
N GLY A 64 -8.74 -10.70 -1.79
CA GLY A 64 -7.55 -11.58 -1.91
C GLY A 64 -7.00 -12.00 -3.28
N SER A 65 -7.77 -12.02 -4.35
CA SER A 65 -7.34 -12.67 -5.60
C SER A 65 -6.84 -11.72 -6.71
N ASN A 66 -7.19 -10.43 -6.67
CA ASN A 66 -6.79 -9.45 -7.68
C ASN A 66 -6.42 -8.05 -7.13
N TYR A 67 -6.28 -7.91 -5.83
CA TYR A 67 -5.96 -6.63 -5.22
C TYR A 67 -4.50 -6.24 -5.48
N ILE A 68 -4.32 -5.05 -6.01
CA ILE A 68 -3.01 -4.40 -6.12
C ILE A 68 -2.90 -3.43 -4.96
N SER A 69 -2.05 -3.74 -3.98
CA SER A 69 -1.84 -2.85 -2.84
C SER A 69 -1.32 -1.49 -3.32
N ASN A 70 -1.91 -0.41 -2.82
CA ASN A 70 -1.44 0.93 -3.15
C ASN A 70 -0.10 1.19 -2.43
N VAL A 71 0.88 1.79 -3.12
CA VAL A 71 2.18 2.16 -2.55
C VAL A 71 2.03 3.03 -1.28
N LYS A 72 1.05 3.93 -1.24
CA LYS A 72 0.76 4.74 -0.04
C LYS A 72 0.31 3.89 1.14
N TYR A 73 -0.47 2.86 0.90
CA TYR A 73 -0.92 1.93 1.94
C TYR A 73 0.22 1.04 2.43
N ILE A 74 1.05 0.50 1.52
CA ILE A 74 2.28 -0.23 1.88
C ILE A 74 3.16 0.64 2.78
N LYS A 75 3.38 1.90 2.38
CA LYS A 75 4.14 2.87 3.16
C LYS A 75 3.54 3.10 4.54
N TYR A 76 2.21 3.24 4.64
CA TYR A 76 1.51 3.44 5.91
C TYR A 76 1.72 2.23 6.84
N VAL A 77 1.46 1.01 6.37
CA VAL A 77 1.61 -0.22 7.14
C VAL A 77 3.05 -0.40 7.62
N CYS A 78 4.04 -0.24 6.74
CA CYS A 78 5.45 -0.32 7.10
C CYS A 78 5.84 0.72 8.17
N ASN A 79 5.35 1.96 8.05
CA ASN A 79 5.63 3.01 9.04
C ASN A 79 5.08 2.66 10.42
N GLN A 80 3.84 2.15 10.50
CA GLN A 80 3.25 1.74 11.76
C GLN A 80 4.03 0.57 12.37
N LEU A 81 4.23 -0.48 11.60
CA LEU A 81 4.90 -1.69 12.07
C LEU A 81 6.32 -1.41 12.59
N PHE A 82 7.13 -0.68 11.80
CA PHE A 82 8.53 -0.43 12.16
C PHE A 82 8.66 0.50 13.36
N LYS A 83 7.83 1.54 13.46
CA LYS A 83 7.84 2.43 14.62
C LYS A 83 7.46 1.72 15.92
N GLU A 84 6.45 0.86 15.87
CA GLU A 84 5.90 0.26 17.07
C GLU A 84 6.67 -0.99 17.53
N LYS A 85 7.07 -1.84 16.58
CA LYS A 85 7.62 -3.17 16.91
C LYS A 85 9.09 -3.38 16.53
N TYR A 86 9.57 -2.64 15.51
CA TYR A 86 10.92 -2.85 14.97
C TYR A 86 11.72 -1.55 14.86
N PRO A 87 11.96 -0.86 15.99
CA PRO A 87 12.67 0.43 15.98
C PRO A 87 14.14 0.30 15.52
N GLU A 88 14.66 -0.92 15.42
CA GLU A 88 16.00 -1.20 14.88
C GLU A 88 16.07 -1.01 13.35
N VAL A 89 14.93 -1.03 12.64
CA VAL A 89 14.88 -0.72 11.22
C VAL A 89 15.12 0.76 11.02
N LYS A 90 16.20 1.11 10.34
CA LYS A 90 16.61 2.52 10.11
C LYS A 90 15.87 3.14 8.94
N CYS A 91 15.74 2.39 7.86
CA CYS A 91 14.96 2.79 6.69
C CYS A 91 14.55 1.55 5.88
N ALA A 92 13.53 1.73 5.03
CA ALA A 92 13.06 0.70 4.12
C ALA A 92 12.71 1.29 2.74
N TYR A 93 12.90 0.47 1.71
CA TYR A 93 12.64 0.80 0.32
C TYR A 93 11.74 -0.26 -0.31
N LEU A 94 10.73 0.19 -1.03
CA LEU A 94 9.92 -0.63 -1.94
C LEU A 94 10.61 -0.64 -3.31
N PHE A 95 10.73 -1.80 -3.92
CA PHE A 95 11.30 -1.95 -5.27
C PHE A 95 10.48 -2.94 -6.10
N GLY A 96 11.01 -3.41 -7.23
CA GLY A 96 10.32 -4.37 -8.07
C GLY A 96 9.06 -3.82 -8.76
N SER A 97 8.11 -4.70 -9.04
CA SER A 97 6.91 -4.39 -9.82
C SER A 97 6.03 -3.28 -9.22
N TYR A 98 5.94 -3.22 -7.90
CA TYR A 98 5.17 -2.19 -7.20
C TYR A 98 5.81 -0.81 -7.33
N ALA A 99 7.13 -0.70 -7.24
CA ALA A 99 7.84 0.56 -7.42
C ALA A 99 7.73 1.09 -8.85
N ARG A 100 7.74 0.19 -9.84
CA ARG A 100 7.57 0.51 -11.26
C ARG A 100 6.13 0.81 -11.67
N GLY A 101 5.15 0.62 -10.80
CA GLY A 101 3.73 0.74 -11.16
C GLY A 101 3.24 -0.36 -12.12
N GLN A 102 3.91 -1.50 -12.15
CA GLN A 102 3.62 -2.65 -13.02
C GLN A 102 3.08 -3.85 -12.24
N ALA A 103 2.79 -3.68 -10.95
CA ALA A 103 2.24 -4.75 -10.12
C ALA A 103 0.90 -5.25 -10.64
N THR A 104 0.68 -6.54 -10.51
CA THR A 104 -0.58 -7.23 -10.78
C THR A 104 -1.13 -7.85 -9.50
N GLY A 105 -2.35 -8.37 -9.53
CA GLY A 105 -2.93 -9.07 -8.39
C GLY A 105 -2.11 -10.28 -7.89
N LYS A 106 -1.21 -10.81 -8.70
CA LYS A 106 -0.31 -11.93 -8.37
C LYS A 106 1.10 -11.49 -7.97
N SER A 107 1.39 -10.19 -8.03
CA SER A 107 2.73 -9.69 -7.71
C SER A 107 2.98 -9.72 -6.20
N ASP A 108 4.19 -10.15 -5.85
CA ASP A 108 4.72 -10.04 -4.50
C ASP A 108 5.16 -8.60 -4.22
N ILE A 109 5.30 -8.24 -2.97
CA ILE A 109 5.77 -6.92 -2.56
C ILE A 109 7.24 -7.06 -2.16
N ASP A 110 8.12 -6.43 -2.93
CA ASP A 110 9.58 -6.47 -2.73
C ASP A 110 10.00 -5.32 -1.82
N ILE A 111 10.51 -5.64 -0.63
CA ILE A 111 10.93 -4.65 0.38
C ILE A 111 12.37 -4.89 0.81
N LEU A 112 13.20 -3.84 0.73
CA LEU A 112 14.51 -3.81 1.33
C LEU A 112 14.44 -3.10 2.69
N VAL A 113 15.02 -3.70 3.73
CA VAL A 113 15.18 -3.08 5.04
C VAL A 113 16.66 -2.89 5.39
N VAL A 114 16.97 -1.73 5.94
CA VAL A 114 18.28 -1.42 6.50
C VAL A 114 18.19 -1.52 8.02
N CYS A 115 18.73 -2.61 8.57
CA CYS A 115 18.70 -2.90 10.00
C CYS A 115 19.94 -3.68 10.41
N PRO A 116 20.30 -3.73 11.71
CA PRO A 116 21.27 -4.71 12.22
C PRO A 116 20.73 -6.14 12.04
N PRO A 117 21.57 -7.17 12.24
CA PRO A 117 21.09 -8.55 12.18
C PRO A 117 20.00 -8.80 13.23
N LEU A 118 18.81 -9.19 12.78
CA LEU A 118 17.64 -9.42 13.63
C LEU A 118 17.39 -10.91 13.93
N GLY A 119 18.16 -11.82 13.29
CA GLY A 119 17.93 -13.25 13.44
C GLY A 119 16.50 -13.67 13.06
N MET A 120 15.83 -14.42 13.92
CA MET A 120 14.46 -14.88 13.68
C MET A 120 13.44 -13.74 13.59
N ARG A 121 13.70 -12.58 14.20
CA ARG A 121 12.81 -11.42 14.12
C ARG A 121 12.71 -10.84 12.70
N PHE A 122 13.69 -11.08 11.85
CA PHE A 122 13.64 -10.70 10.45
C PHE A 122 12.47 -11.40 9.72
N TYR A 123 12.30 -12.69 9.94
CA TYR A 123 11.18 -13.46 9.37
C TYR A 123 9.84 -13.07 9.98
N ALA A 124 9.83 -12.64 11.24
CA ALA A 124 8.61 -12.10 11.86
C ALA A 124 8.14 -10.81 11.19
N ILE A 125 9.05 -9.92 10.74
CA ILE A 125 8.70 -8.73 9.97
C ILE A 125 7.92 -9.12 8.70
N ALA A 126 8.45 -10.07 7.92
CA ALA A 126 7.78 -10.53 6.69
C ALA A 126 6.39 -11.08 6.98
N ALA A 127 6.27 -11.98 7.96
CA ALA A 127 4.99 -12.59 8.34
C ALA A 127 3.95 -11.55 8.80
N GLU A 128 4.34 -10.56 9.60
CA GLU A 128 3.43 -9.51 10.07
C GLU A 128 3.03 -8.55 8.93
N LEU A 129 3.93 -8.26 7.99
CA LEU A 129 3.59 -7.50 6.80
C LEU A 129 2.64 -8.29 5.88
N GLU A 130 2.86 -9.59 5.69
CA GLU A 130 1.97 -10.47 4.92
C GLU A 130 0.56 -10.51 5.53
N GLU A 131 0.47 -10.61 6.85
CA GLU A 131 -0.80 -10.59 7.58
C GLU A 131 -1.57 -9.28 7.36
N GLN A 132 -0.88 -8.13 7.39
CA GLN A 132 -1.52 -6.83 7.24
C GLN A 132 -1.79 -6.43 5.79
N LEU A 133 -0.91 -6.80 4.85
CA LEU A 133 -1.03 -6.46 3.44
C LEU A 133 -1.73 -7.52 2.61
N HIS A 134 -1.97 -8.72 3.18
CA HIS A 134 -2.55 -9.90 2.50
C HIS A 134 -1.89 -10.21 1.16
N LYS A 135 -0.58 -10.00 1.10
CA LYS A 135 0.28 -10.23 -0.06
C LYS A 135 1.56 -10.92 0.40
N GLN A 136 2.12 -11.74 -0.45
CA GLN A 136 3.44 -12.30 -0.23
C GLN A 136 4.47 -11.17 -0.20
N ILE A 137 5.36 -11.22 0.79
CA ILE A 137 6.42 -10.22 0.99
C ILE A 137 7.76 -10.87 0.69
N ASP A 138 8.47 -10.33 -0.28
CA ASP A 138 9.88 -10.65 -0.49
C ASP A 138 10.75 -9.62 0.23
N LEU A 139 11.21 -10.01 1.43
CA LEU A 139 11.94 -9.12 2.34
C LEU A 139 13.44 -9.33 2.22
N HIS A 140 14.16 -8.26 1.89
CA HIS A 140 15.62 -8.26 1.75
C HIS A 140 16.30 -7.38 2.79
N THR A 141 17.53 -7.75 3.16
CA THR A 141 18.40 -6.91 3.98
C THR A 141 19.41 -6.18 3.11
N HIS A 142 19.92 -5.04 3.58
CA HIS A 142 20.98 -4.31 2.87
C HIS A 142 22.28 -5.13 2.70
N ARG A 143 22.50 -6.16 3.50
CA ARG A 143 23.69 -7.05 3.36
C ARG A 143 23.61 -7.88 2.08
N GLN A 144 22.41 -8.30 1.67
CA GLN A 144 22.21 -9.03 0.42
C GLN A 144 22.51 -8.17 -0.81
N LEU A 145 22.45 -6.83 -0.69
CA LEU A 145 22.86 -5.92 -1.79
C LEU A 145 24.35 -6.00 -2.09
N LEU A 146 25.19 -6.23 -1.07
CA LEU A 146 26.66 -6.33 -1.24
C LEU A 146 27.07 -7.56 -2.07
N GLU A 147 26.16 -8.53 -2.18
CA GLU A 147 26.36 -9.80 -2.90
C GLU A 147 25.59 -9.85 -4.23
N ASN A 148 24.77 -8.80 -4.53
CA ASN A 148 23.90 -8.77 -5.70
C ASN A 148 23.84 -7.39 -6.36
N ASP A 149 24.76 -7.15 -7.29
CA ASP A 149 24.86 -5.89 -8.02
C ASP A 149 23.61 -5.52 -8.78
N LYS A 150 22.86 -6.52 -9.31
CA LYS A 150 21.60 -6.27 -10.04
C LYS A 150 20.51 -5.72 -9.13
N LEU A 151 20.38 -6.29 -7.93
CA LEU A 151 19.42 -5.82 -6.93
C LEU A 151 19.75 -4.41 -6.47
N LEU A 152 21.04 -4.12 -6.28
CA LEU A 152 21.52 -2.77 -5.95
C LEU A 152 21.16 -1.76 -7.06
N GLU A 153 21.44 -2.09 -8.33
CA GLU A 153 21.07 -1.23 -9.47
C GLU A 153 19.56 -0.96 -9.53
N GLU A 154 18.74 -1.98 -9.34
CA GLU A 154 17.28 -1.86 -9.36
C GLU A 154 16.80 -0.89 -8.28
N ILE A 155 17.27 -1.06 -7.06
CA ILE A 155 16.87 -0.19 -5.94
C ILE A 155 17.36 1.25 -6.13
N LEU A 156 18.55 1.44 -6.67
CA LEU A 156 19.08 2.79 -6.94
C LEU A 156 18.30 3.51 -8.06
N LYS A 157 17.79 2.79 -9.04
CA LYS A 157 17.04 3.36 -10.17
C LYS A 157 15.57 3.63 -9.83
N GLU A 158 14.93 2.72 -9.15
CA GLU A 158 13.46 2.63 -9.07
C GLU A 158 12.94 2.53 -7.63
N GLY A 159 13.82 2.35 -6.65
CA GLY A 159 13.42 2.18 -5.26
C GLY A 159 12.71 3.39 -4.67
N ILE A 160 11.56 3.15 -4.05
CA ILE A 160 10.77 4.16 -3.36
C ILE A 160 11.01 4.04 -1.86
N LYS A 161 11.52 5.10 -1.23
CA LYS A 161 11.66 5.12 0.22
C LYS A 161 10.29 5.11 0.90
N ILE A 162 10.03 4.06 1.70
CA ILE A 162 8.76 3.86 2.40
C ILE A 162 8.84 4.08 3.90
N TYR A 163 10.05 4.06 4.49
CA TYR A 163 10.30 4.30 5.92
C TYR A 163 11.67 4.94 6.16
N GLY A 164 11.77 5.76 7.22
CA GLY A 164 13.02 6.39 7.68
C GLY A 164 13.28 7.81 7.22
#